data_b476206d552ca187927c0f2db5d4e0e9
#
_entry.id   b476206d552ca187927c0f2db5d4e0e9
#
_cell.length_a   1.000
_cell.length_b   1.000
_cell.length_c   1.000
_cell.angle_alpha   90.00
_cell.angle_beta   90.00
_cell.angle_gamma   90.00
#
_symmetry.space_group_name_H-M   'P 1'
#
loop_
_entity.id
_entity.type
_entity.pdbx_description
1 polymer ?
#
loop_
_entity_poly.entity_id
_entity_poly.type
_entity_poly.pdbx_seq_one_letter_code
_entity_poly.pdbx_strand_id
1 'polypeptide(L)'
;MKKVTNTFIFLLLLLINVEVKAASLSTDDRLDIIDMMNKYGLAVDDKDYELLGSLFSEDIEARLIFDPTFFGGEDVIINGKEDYLAYIKEAGSLYRTSQHLIGNPLITIDIELIKVRSNLNARGYYDDSADHSVTLWGYYETYMKKEDNLWKIVKHTFFSIGSEE
;
A
#
# COMPACT_ATOMS: atom_id res chain seq x y z
N MET A 1 9.26 58.35 -54.43
CA MET A 1 8.14 57.43 -54.07
C MET A 1 8.73 56.10 -53.66
N LYS A 2 8.80 55.79 -52.39
CA LYS A 2 9.32 54.48 -51.86
C LYS A 2 8.13 53.53 -51.70
N LYS A 3 8.15 52.39 -52.39
CA LYS A 3 7.17 51.33 -52.20
C LYS A 3 7.48 50.60 -50.89
N VAL A 4 6.54 50.59 -49.98
CA VAL A 4 6.58 49.79 -48.77
C VAL A 4 5.97 48.41 -49.12
N THR A 5 6.77 47.41 -49.11
CA THR A 5 6.34 46.01 -49.31
C THR A 5 5.92 45.45 -47.95
N ASN A 6 4.62 45.27 -47.71
CA ASN A 6 4.08 44.58 -46.55
C ASN A 6 4.32 43.09 -46.66
N THR A 7 5.24 42.57 -45.91
CA THR A 7 5.44 41.12 -45.76
C THR A 7 4.55 40.61 -44.63
N PHE A 8 3.45 39.97 -45.00
CA PHE A 8 2.55 39.28 -44.04
C PHE A 8 3.23 37.97 -43.58
N ILE A 9 3.73 37.94 -42.36
CA ILE A 9 4.24 36.69 -41.76
C ILE A 9 3.05 35.95 -41.21
N PHE A 10 2.67 34.86 -41.90
CA PHE A 10 1.66 33.91 -41.43
C PHE A 10 2.29 33.01 -40.41
N LEU A 11 2.09 33.29 -39.10
CA LEU A 11 2.53 32.45 -37.99
C LEU A 11 1.56 31.25 -37.89
N LEU A 12 1.95 30.12 -38.48
CA LEU A 12 1.22 28.87 -38.39
C LEU A 12 1.42 28.29 -36.99
N LEU A 13 0.48 28.56 -36.06
CA LEU A 13 0.40 27.92 -34.77
C LEU A 13 0.02 26.44 -34.98
N LEU A 14 1.00 25.57 -34.99
CA LEU A 14 0.82 24.13 -34.83
C LEU A 14 0.30 23.87 -33.41
N LEU A 15 -1.01 23.74 -33.27
CA LEU A 15 -1.62 23.21 -32.05
C LEU A 15 -1.26 21.72 -31.97
N ILE A 16 -0.18 21.40 -31.28
CA ILE A 16 0.11 20.04 -30.91
C ILE A 16 -0.91 19.67 -29.83
N ASN A 17 -1.96 18.96 -30.23
CA ASN A 17 -2.87 18.32 -29.28
C ASN A 17 -2.08 17.20 -28.60
N VAL A 18 -1.45 17.49 -27.46
CA VAL A 18 -0.94 16.46 -26.56
C VAL A 18 -2.17 15.88 -25.88
N GLU A 19 -2.67 14.78 -26.40
CA GLU A 19 -3.61 13.95 -25.65
C GLU A 19 -2.88 13.44 -24.39
N VAL A 20 -3.09 14.09 -23.26
CA VAL A 20 -2.71 13.55 -21.96
C VAL A 20 -3.65 12.36 -21.73
N LYS A 21 -3.21 11.19 -22.15
CA LYS A 21 -3.91 9.94 -21.87
C LYS A 21 -3.85 9.76 -20.35
N ALA A 22 -4.97 9.95 -19.68
CA ALA A 22 -5.04 9.67 -18.24
C ALA A 22 -4.55 8.24 -18.01
N ALA A 23 -3.59 8.05 -17.12
CA ALA A 23 -3.09 6.73 -16.76
C ALA A 23 -4.28 5.89 -16.29
N SER A 24 -4.55 4.79 -16.98
CA SER A 24 -5.61 3.86 -16.59
C SER A 24 -4.99 2.51 -16.27
N LEU A 25 -5.36 1.95 -15.13
CA LEU A 25 -5.01 0.58 -14.80
C LEU A 25 -5.81 -0.40 -15.65
N SER A 26 -5.14 -1.40 -16.19
CA SER A 26 -5.81 -2.54 -16.84
C SER A 26 -6.62 -3.35 -15.80
N THR A 27 -7.53 -4.18 -16.28
CA THR A 27 -8.26 -5.11 -15.40
C THR A 27 -7.30 -6.10 -14.74
N ASP A 28 -6.30 -6.59 -15.48
CA ASP A 28 -5.30 -7.53 -14.96
C ASP A 28 -4.46 -6.87 -13.86
N ASP A 29 -4.00 -5.62 -14.07
CA ASP A 29 -3.29 -4.89 -13.02
C ASP A 29 -4.15 -4.70 -11.75
N ARG A 30 -5.45 -4.46 -11.91
CA ARG A 30 -6.35 -4.34 -10.76
C ARG A 30 -6.49 -5.64 -9.99
N LEU A 31 -6.57 -6.77 -10.68
CA LEU A 31 -6.62 -8.10 -10.06
C LEU A 31 -5.30 -8.42 -9.36
N ASP A 32 -4.15 -8.16 -10.01
CA ASP A 32 -2.82 -8.36 -9.43
C ASP A 32 -2.64 -7.56 -8.13
N ILE A 33 -3.10 -6.30 -8.12
CA ILE A 33 -3.03 -5.42 -6.94
C ILE A 33 -3.91 -5.95 -5.80
N ILE A 34 -5.12 -6.44 -6.11
CA ILE A 34 -6.01 -7.06 -5.10
C ILE A 34 -5.36 -8.34 -4.55
N ASP A 35 -4.79 -9.16 -5.43
CA ASP A 35 -4.10 -10.39 -5.05
C ASP A 35 -2.88 -10.12 -4.17
N MET A 36 -2.16 -9.02 -4.39
CA MET A 36 -1.07 -8.63 -3.51
C MET A 36 -1.55 -8.36 -2.08
N MET A 37 -2.68 -7.67 -1.91
CA MET A 37 -3.26 -7.42 -0.58
C MET A 37 -3.73 -8.73 0.08
N ASN A 38 -4.30 -9.65 -0.69
CA ASN A 38 -4.68 -10.98 -0.21
C ASN A 38 -3.45 -11.79 0.21
N LYS A 39 -2.41 -11.82 -0.62
CA LYS A 39 -1.13 -12.50 -0.30
C LYS A 39 -0.48 -11.90 0.94
N TYR A 40 -0.54 -10.58 1.13
CA TYR A 40 -0.02 -9.93 2.34
C TYR A 40 -0.71 -10.49 3.59
N GLY A 41 -2.04 -10.51 3.63
CA GLY A 41 -2.79 -11.05 4.78
C GLY A 41 -2.46 -12.52 5.04
N LEU A 42 -2.50 -13.36 4.01
CA LEU A 42 -2.18 -14.78 4.13
C LEU A 42 -0.73 -15.02 4.60
N ALA A 43 0.24 -14.27 4.05
CA ALA A 43 1.65 -14.43 4.41
C ALA A 43 1.93 -14.04 5.87
N VAL A 44 1.23 -13.03 6.38
CA VAL A 44 1.31 -12.67 7.81
C VAL A 44 0.72 -13.78 8.68
N ASP A 45 -0.46 -14.30 8.33
CA ASP A 45 -1.17 -15.32 9.09
C ASP A 45 -0.42 -16.66 9.12
N ASP A 46 0.13 -17.07 7.98
CA ASP A 46 0.89 -18.31 7.82
C ASP A 46 2.36 -18.16 8.28
N LYS A 47 2.78 -16.94 8.66
CA LYS A 47 4.18 -16.60 8.99
C LYS A 47 5.14 -16.94 7.85
N ASP A 48 4.66 -16.82 6.60
CA ASP A 48 5.46 -16.98 5.38
C ASP A 48 6.22 -15.68 5.07
N TYR A 49 7.35 -15.50 5.75
CA TYR A 49 8.17 -14.29 5.62
C TYR A 49 8.91 -14.21 4.27
N GLU A 50 9.05 -15.33 3.54
CA GLU A 50 9.61 -15.34 2.19
C GLU A 50 8.60 -14.74 1.20
N LEU A 51 7.36 -15.25 1.20
CA LEU A 51 6.28 -14.67 0.41
C LEU A 51 6.08 -13.20 0.77
N LEU A 52 5.99 -12.87 2.06
CA LEU A 52 5.79 -11.50 2.53
C LEU A 52 6.88 -10.55 2.02
N GLY A 53 8.16 -10.94 2.13
CA GLY A 53 9.30 -10.18 1.64
C GLY A 53 9.30 -10.00 0.12
N SER A 54 8.73 -10.96 -0.62
CA SER A 54 8.60 -10.87 -2.07
C SER A 54 7.64 -9.76 -2.53
N LEU A 55 6.70 -9.34 -1.67
CA LEU A 55 5.73 -8.29 -1.98
C LEU A 55 6.30 -6.88 -1.83
N PHE A 56 7.37 -6.70 -1.05
CA PHE A 56 7.92 -5.39 -0.72
C PHE A 56 9.02 -4.96 -1.69
N SER A 57 9.10 -3.64 -1.90
CA SER A 57 10.30 -2.99 -2.42
C SER A 57 11.42 -3.02 -1.38
N GLU A 58 12.68 -2.98 -1.81
CA GLU A 58 13.84 -2.93 -0.88
C GLU A 58 13.80 -1.68 0.02
N ASP A 59 13.29 -0.57 -0.50
CA ASP A 59 13.21 0.74 0.14
C ASP A 59 11.84 1.07 0.72
N ILE A 60 11.02 0.07 1.03
CA ILE A 60 9.67 0.28 1.60
C ILE A 60 9.69 1.20 2.83
N GLU A 61 8.73 2.12 2.90
CA GLU A 61 8.38 2.87 4.11
C GLU A 61 7.14 2.23 4.74
N ALA A 62 7.25 1.69 5.93
CA ALA A 62 6.13 1.20 6.71
C ALA A 62 5.82 2.15 7.88
N ARG A 63 4.53 2.37 8.14
CA ARG A 63 4.05 3.16 9.26
C ARG A 63 2.94 2.44 9.99
N LEU A 64 2.97 2.50 11.32
CA LEU A 64 1.88 2.06 12.16
C LEU A 64 1.43 3.26 13.00
N ILE A 65 0.20 3.69 12.76
CA ILE A 65 -0.42 4.83 13.42
C ILE A 65 -1.48 4.28 14.37
N PHE A 66 -1.23 4.41 15.64
CA PHE A 66 -2.09 3.87 16.70
C PHE A 66 -3.05 4.95 17.19
N ASP A 67 -4.30 4.56 17.43
CA ASP A 67 -5.22 5.40 18.18
C ASP A 67 -4.65 5.62 19.59
N PRO A 68 -4.58 6.88 20.08
CA PRO A 68 -4.03 7.18 21.40
C PRO A 68 -4.75 6.48 22.58
N THR A 69 -6.00 6.06 22.36
CA THR A 69 -6.79 5.32 23.34
C THR A 69 -6.51 3.82 23.29
N PHE A 70 -5.77 3.37 22.28
CA PHE A 70 -5.41 2.01 22.01
C PHE A 70 -3.90 1.85 22.13
N PHE A 71 -3.42 0.98 23.01
CA PHE A 71 -2.02 0.75 23.35
C PHE A 71 -1.26 1.95 23.95
N GLY A 72 -1.78 3.18 23.87
CA GLY A 72 -1.05 4.36 24.37
C GLY A 72 0.32 4.56 23.72
N GLY A 73 0.50 4.04 22.50
CA GLY A 73 1.77 3.98 21.80
C GLY A 73 2.02 5.19 20.91
N GLU A 74 3.29 5.46 20.68
CA GLU A 74 3.75 6.39 19.66
C GLU A 74 3.64 5.72 18.27
N ASP A 75 3.51 6.55 17.25
CA ASP A 75 3.57 6.07 15.86
C ASP A 75 4.92 5.41 15.59
N VAL A 76 4.88 4.28 14.87
CA VAL A 76 6.10 3.56 14.47
C VAL A 76 6.36 3.83 13.00
N ILE A 77 7.60 4.21 12.67
CA ILE A 77 8.07 4.40 11.29
C ILE A 77 9.26 3.48 11.07
N ILE A 78 9.18 2.65 10.02
CA ILE A 78 10.19 1.67 9.69
C ILE A 78 10.56 1.85 8.21
N ASN A 79 11.85 1.92 7.92
CA ASN A 79 12.36 2.09 6.57
C ASN A 79 13.20 0.88 6.17
N GLY A 80 12.90 0.33 5.00
CA GLY A 80 13.59 -0.82 4.46
C GLY A 80 12.91 -2.15 4.76
N LYS A 81 13.02 -3.05 3.80
CA LYS A 81 12.34 -4.34 3.80
C LYS A 81 12.78 -5.24 4.96
N GLU A 82 14.09 -5.31 5.23
CA GLU A 82 14.63 -6.18 6.27
C GLU A 82 14.10 -5.79 7.65
N ASP A 83 14.13 -4.49 7.98
CA ASP A 83 13.66 -3.98 9.26
C ASP A 83 12.15 -4.18 9.43
N TYR A 84 11.38 -3.98 8.33
CA TYR A 84 9.93 -4.19 8.38
C TYR A 84 9.57 -5.67 8.55
N LEU A 85 10.26 -6.58 7.86
CA LEU A 85 10.08 -8.02 8.07
C LEU A 85 10.45 -8.45 9.49
N ALA A 86 11.54 -7.92 10.05
CA ALA A 86 11.92 -8.19 11.43
C ALA A 86 10.83 -7.74 12.41
N TYR A 87 10.28 -6.55 12.22
CA TYR A 87 9.17 -6.04 13.02
C TYR A 87 7.92 -6.94 12.94
N ILE A 88 7.49 -7.33 11.73
CA ILE A 88 6.32 -8.20 11.55
C ILE A 88 6.56 -9.57 12.19
N LYS A 89 7.77 -10.08 12.09
CA LYS A 89 8.15 -11.36 12.71
C LYS A 89 8.11 -11.29 14.22
N GLU A 90 8.60 -10.21 14.82
CA GLU A 90 8.55 -9.99 16.25
C GLU A 90 7.10 -9.86 16.74
N ALA A 91 6.30 -9.00 16.10
CA ALA A 91 4.88 -8.82 16.42
C ALA A 91 4.09 -10.14 16.27
N GLY A 92 4.33 -10.87 15.18
CA GLY A 92 3.68 -12.17 14.94
C GLY A 92 4.10 -13.28 15.90
N SER A 93 5.25 -13.13 16.57
CA SER A 93 5.71 -14.11 17.57
C SER A 93 4.90 -14.09 18.86
N LEU A 94 4.15 -13.03 19.12
CA LEU A 94 3.26 -12.89 20.29
C LEU A 94 2.03 -13.82 20.19
N TYR A 95 1.69 -14.25 18.98
CA TYR A 95 0.48 -15.02 18.73
C TYR A 95 0.83 -16.43 18.23
N ARG A 96 0.10 -17.42 18.75
CA ARG A 96 0.13 -18.79 18.25
C ARG A 96 -0.41 -18.81 16.80
N THR A 97 -1.51 -18.13 16.55
CA THR A 97 -2.12 -17.99 15.23
C THR A 97 -2.82 -16.65 15.11
N SER A 98 -2.97 -16.17 13.88
CA SER A 98 -3.71 -14.94 13.57
C SER A 98 -4.57 -15.13 12.35
N GLN A 99 -5.48 -14.18 12.15
CA GLN A 99 -6.27 -14.06 10.93
C GLN A 99 -6.46 -12.60 10.57
N HIS A 100 -6.07 -12.23 9.35
CA HIS A 100 -6.25 -10.91 8.78
C HIS A 100 -7.36 -10.94 7.73
N LEU A 101 -8.47 -10.27 7.99
CA LEU A 101 -9.52 -10.02 7.02
C LEU A 101 -9.29 -8.64 6.40
N ILE A 102 -8.68 -8.62 5.22
CA ILE A 102 -8.41 -7.40 4.44
C ILE A 102 -9.48 -7.30 3.37
N GLY A 103 -10.28 -6.24 3.41
CA GLY A 103 -11.44 -6.11 2.54
C GLY A 103 -11.67 -4.69 2.03
N ASN A 104 -12.66 -4.57 1.13
CA ASN A 104 -13.09 -3.31 0.54
C ASN A 104 -11.95 -2.51 -0.12
N PRO A 105 -11.13 -3.13 -0.99
CA PRO A 105 -10.01 -2.44 -1.61
C PRO A 105 -10.52 -1.34 -2.56
N LEU A 106 -10.16 -0.10 -2.28
CA LEU A 106 -10.37 1.03 -3.16
C LEU A 106 -9.04 1.40 -3.80
N ILE A 107 -8.95 1.19 -5.12
CA ILE A 107 -7.74 1.43 -5.91
C ILE A 107 -7.86 2.77 -6.62
N THR A 108 -6.90 3.67 -6.37
CA THR A 108 -6.78 4.99 -7.01
C THR A 108 -5.39 5.17 -7.59
N ILE A 109 -5.29 5.99 -8.64
CA ILE A 109 -4.00 6.39 -9.20
C ILE A 109 -3.59 7.69 -8.51
N ASP A 110 -2.41 7.70 -7.90
CA ASP A 110 -1.82 8.85 -7.22
C ASP A 110 -0.48 9.19 -7.88
N ILE A 111 -0.53 10.08 -8.87
CA ILE A 111 0.59 10.51 -9.72
C ILE A 111 1.23 9.28 -10.40
N GLU A 112 2.36 8.77 -9.90
CA GLU A 112 3.10 7.63 -10.44
C GLU A 112 2.89 6.34 -9.63
N LEU A 113 2.16 6.41 -8.51
CA LEU A 113 1.90 5.29 -7.64
C LEU A 113 0.43 4.87 -7.72
N ILE A 114 0.19 3.64 -7.34
CA ILE A 114 -1.15 3.14 -7.11
C ILE A 114 -1.40 3.11 -5.61
N LYS A 115 -2.41 3.85 -5.17
CA LYS A 115 -2.87 3.82 -3.79
C LYS A 115 -4.01 2.84 -3.64
N VAL A 116 -3.90 1.95 -2.68
CA VAL A 116 -4.96 1.02 -2.27
C VAL A 116 -5.33 1.30 -0.82
N ARG A 117 -6.58 1.63 -0.57
CA ARG A 117 -7.13 1.71 0.78
C ARG A 117 -7.98 0.47 1.04
N SER A 118 -7.65 -0.28 2.10
CA SER A 118 -8.38 -1.51 2.47
C SER A 118 -8.72 -1.48 3.95
N ASN A 119 -9.91 -1.97 4.33
CA ASN A 119 -10.25 -2.17 5.73
C ASN A 119 -9.55 -3.41 6.27
N LEU A 120 -9.25 -3.39 7.57
CA LEU A 120 -8.64 -4.49 8.30
C LEU A 120 -9.52 -4.88 9.49
N ASN A 121 -9.73 -6.17 9.65
CA ASN A 121 -10.06 -6.81 10.92
C ASN A 121 -9.05 -7.93 11.13
N ALA A 122 -8.20 -7.80 12.14
CA ALA A 122 -7.17 -8.78 12.46
C ALA A 122 -7.44 -9.36 13.84
N ARG A 123 -7.35 -10.68 13.98
CA ARG A 123 -7.47 -11.36 15.26
C ARG A 123 -6.25 -12.23 15.52
N GLY A 124 -5.65 -12.04 16.68
CA GLY A 124 -4.53 -12.84 17.16
C GLY A 124 -4.92 -13.66 18.39
N TYR A 125 -4.52 -14.93 18.43
CA TYR A 125 -4.71 -15.81 19.57
C TYR A 125 -3.36 -16.06 20.25
N TYR A 126 -3.30 -15.78 21.56
CA TYR A 126 -2.10 -16.02 22.36
C TYR A 126 -1.87 -17.51 22.64
N ASP A 127 -0.67 -17.85 23.13
CA ASP A 127 -0.31 -19.24 23.42
C ASP A 127 -0.83 -19.73 24.78
N ASP A 128 -1.21 -18.83 25.69
CA ASP A 128 -1.51 -19.12 27.08
C ASP A 128 -2.88 -19.79 27.28
N SER A 129 -3.86 -19.52 26.42
CA SER A 129 -5.15 -20.20 26.45
C SER A 129 -5.85 -20.18 25.09
N ALA A 130 -6.80 -21.10 24.89
CA ALA A 130 -7.53 -21.20 23.62
C ALA A 130 -8.44 -19.99 23.34
N ASP A 131 -8.90 -19.30 24.40
CA ASP A 131 -9.87 -18.21 24.31
C ASP A 131 -9.22 -16.82 24.44
N HIS A 132 -7.93 -16.75 24.81
CA HIS A 132 -7.23 -15.49 24.94
C HIS A 132 -6.83 -14.97 23.56
N SER A 133 -7.46 -13.88 23.17
CA SER A 133 -7.27 -13.29 21.84
C SER A 133 -7.48 -11.80 21.86
N VAL A 134 -6.87 -11.11 20.94
CA VAL A 134 -7.10 -9.69 20.67
C VAL A 134 -7.64 -9.53 19.24
N THR A 135 -8.62 -8.66 19.09
CA THR A 135 -9.11 -8.23 17.78
C THR A 135 -8.73 -6.77 17.56
N LEU A 136 -8.19 -6.47 16.40
CA LEU A 136 -7.75 -5.16 16.00
C LEU A 136 -8.53 -4.70 14.78
N TRP A 137 -9.10 -3.50 14.82
CA TRP A 137 -9.76 -2.86 13.69
C TRP A 137 -8.93 -1.70 13.18
N GLY A 138 -8.90 -1.59 11.87
CA GLY A 138 -8.19 -0.51 11.24
C GLY A 138 -8.37 -0.49 9.73
N TYR A 139 -7.46 0.18 9.08
CA TYR A 139 -7.35 0.14 7.64
C TYR A 139 -5.90 0.32 7.22
N TYR A 140 -5.61 -0.13 6.01
CA TYR A 140 -4.34 0.11 5.35
C TYR A 140 -4.49 1.19 4.28
N GLU A 141 -3.46 2.03 4.15
CA GLU A 141 -3.14 2.79 2.95
C GLU A 141 -1.83 2.26 2.39
N THR A 142 -1.91 1.61 1.24
CA THR A 142 -0.79 0.92 0.63
C THR A 142 -0.49 1.57 -0.71
N TYR A 143 0.76 1.93 -0.95
CA TYR A 143 1.21 2.47 -2.22
C TYR A 143 2.08 1.44 -2.93
N MET A 144 1.81 1.26 -4.22
CA MET A 144 2.46 0.25 -5.06
C MET A 144 2.98 0.87 -6.34
N LYS A 145 4.08 0.33 -6.84
CA LYS A 145 4.61 0.58 -8.19
C LYS A 145 5.05 -0.72 -8.84
N LYS A 146 5.26 -0.70 -10.16
CA LYS A 146 5.91 -1.83 -10.85
C LYS A 146 7.43 -1.67 -10.79
N GLU A 147 8.10 -2.72 -10.34
CA GLU A 147 9.55 -2.92 -10.44
C GLU A 147 9.78 -4.20 -11.25
N ASP A 148 10.55 -4.12 -12.32
CA ASP A 148 10.80 -5.25 -13.24
C ASP A 148 9.52 -5.98 -13.69
N ASN A 149 8.47 -5.21 -14.02
CA ASN A 149 7.13 -5.68 -14.37
C ASN A 149 6.34 -6.39 -13.25
N LEU A 150 6.84 -6.41 -12.03
CA LEU A 150 6.14 -6.95 -10.87
C LEU A 150 5.65 -5.80 -9.97
N TRP A 151 4.44 -5.92 -9.48
CA TRP A 151 3.95 -4.98 -8.47
C TRP A 151 4.72 -5.16 -7.16
N LYS A 152 5.12 -4.04 -6.55
CA LYS A 152 5.79 -3.99 -5.24
C LYS A 152 5.12 -2.94 -4.35
N ILE A 153 5.01 -3.27 -3.07
CA ILE A 153 4.57 -2.34 -2.04
C ILE A 153 5.77 -1.46 -1.67
N VAL A 154 5.66 -0.15 -1.89
CA VAL A 154 6.71 0.83 -1.60
C VAL A 154 6.40 1.65 -0.36
N LYS A 155 5.11 1.73 0.02
CA LYS A 155 4.68 2.34 1.27
C LYS A 155 3.47 1.61 1.81
N HIS A 156 3.49 1.32 3.11
CA HIS A 156 2.41 0.61 3.79
C HIS A 156 2.12 1.26 5.13
N THR A 157 0.96 1.88 5.25
CA THR A 157 0.55 2.53 6.49
C THR A 157 -0.66 1.82 7.08
N PHE A 158 -0.53 1.34 8.30
CA PHE A 158 -1.63 0.86 9.11
C PHE A 158 -2.18 2.00 9.97
N PHE A 159 -3.49 2.16 9.98
CA PHE A 159 -4.21 3.07 10.87
C PHE A 159 -5.10 2.23 11.79
N SER A 160 -4.80 2.23 13.06
CA SER A 160 -5.66 1.63 14.08
C SER A 160 -6.87 2.51 14.35
N ILE A 161 -8.04 1.89 14.52
CA ILE A 161 -9.29 2.57 14.91
C ILE A 161 -9.94 1.97 16.16
N GLY A 162 -9.41 0.88 16.66
CA GLY A 162 -9.87 0.24 17.89
C GLY A 162 -9.42 -1.20 18.06
N SER A 163 -9.62 -1.72 19.25
CA SER A 163 -9.36 -3.12 19.59
C SER A 163 -10.31 -3.65 20.66
N GLU A 164 -10.32 -4.97 20.80
CA GLU A 164 -11.05 -5.72 21.82
C GLU A 164 -10.22 -6.93 22.23
N GLU A 165 -10.08 -7.18 23.55
CA GLU A 165 -9.54 -8.39 24.15
C GLU A 165 -10.66 -9.30 24.67
#